data_ca1eb09fdecca7dc90da69de019e5654
#
_entry.id   ca1eb09fdecca7dc90da69de019e5654
#
_cell.length_a   1.000
_cell.length_b   1.000
_cell.length_c   1.000
_cell.angle_alpha   90.00
_cell.angle_beta   90.00
_cell.angle_gamma   90.00
#
_symmetry.space_group_name_H-M   'P 1'
#
loop_
_entity.id
_entity.type
_entity.pdbx_description
1 polymer ?
#
loop_
_entity_poly.entity_id
_entity_poly.type
_entity_poly.pdbx_seq_one_letter_code
_entity_poly.pdbx_strand_id
1 'polypeptide(L)'
;MLRLSRLIPIACLLFIAAPDLRAVDKPFTRPQPRHTKGRPVPTPWLGFGHDDHASIAGATYLKSADAILAMPSKKGGGGKLSYPKSTGLRIVGTGHSWMRPAYRTLPLIAEAAGIEQHLRSNTRGGEAGGARMMWEYENGILSSKGKPNPVCMAAITTGKWDVMTWGGYTDDRVNYYRGWIEFCLKHNPEMHFYRFNGWPQWAHGFGENDRAPKIENYRKKAAATHEHSVKFYAELEKLYPGKVHILPTNEAMLGTLELYFQGKLPGVRGLNRQTDGVSPSIWSDGGHLGAGMDLLEGYVFYATLYKRSPELIKGNIKHKHVSPALDKVFQRIAWQAVVNNPLTGVVDNNKDGIGELAAAK
;
A
#
# COMPACT_ATOMS: atom_id res chain seq x y z
N MET A 1 -41.21 39.18 -48.38
CA MET A 1 -40.93 39.64 -47.01
C MET A 1 -40.98 38.46 -46.07
N LEU A 2 -39.84 37.80 -45.82
CA LEU A 2 -39.70 36.72 -44.88
C LEU A 2 -38.98 37.22 -43.64
N ARG A 3 -39.64 37.15 -42.48
CA ARG A 3 -39.01 37.44 -41.18
C ARG A 3 -38.30 36.19 -40.67
N LEU A 4 -36.96 36.30 -40.56
CA LEU A 4 -36.13 35.33 -39.84
C LEU A 4 -36.26 35.61 -38.33
N SER A 5 -36.86 34.69 -37.59
CA SER A 5 -36.82 34.66 -36.14
C SER A 5 -35.52 33.98 -35.69
N ARG A 6 -34.70 34.73 -35.01
CA ARG A 6 -33.44 34.24 -34.36
C ARG A 6 -33.82 33.43 -33.11
N LEU A 7 -33.57 32.12 -33.11
CA LEU A 7 -33.53 31.27 -31.93
C LEU A 7 -32.16 31.50 -31.20
N ILE A 8 -32.24 32.01 -30.00
CA ILE A 8 -31.10 32.07 -29.08
C ILE A 8 -31.04 30.72 -28.35
N PRO A 9 -29.93 29.97 -28.38
CA PRO A 9 -29.83 28.78 -27.57
C PRO A 9 -29.60 29.20 -26.12
N ILE A 10 -30.52 28.80 -25.24
CA ILE A 10 -30.35 28.87 -23.79
C ILE A 10 -29.32 27.80 -23.42
N ALA A 11 -28.10 28.20 -23.14
CA ALA A 11 -27.10 27.33 -22.52
C ALA A 11 -27.56 27.07 -21.07
N CYS A 12 -28.11 25.91 -20.81
CA CYS A 12 -28.28 25.39 -19.47
C CYS A 12 -26.88 25.14 -18.86
N LEU A 13 -26.41 26.09 -18.08
CA LEU A 13 -25.31 25.87 -17.14
C LEU A 13 -25.82 24.93 -16.06
N LEU A 14 -25.55 23.64 -16.22
CA LEU A 14 -25.62 22.68 -15.14
C LEU A 14 -24.54 23.02 -14.13
N PHE A 15 -24.92 23.76 -13.09
CA PHE A 15 -24.16 23.84 -11.86
C PHE A 15 -24.16 22.43 -11.25
N ILE A 16 -23.14 21.65 -11.51
CA ILE A 16 -22.86 20.47 -10.72
C ILE A 16 -22.45 21.02 -9.36
N ALA A 17 -23.40 21.03 -8.42
CA ALA A 17 -23.10 21.31 -7.03
C ALA A 17 -22.02 20.31 -6.59
N ALA A 18 -20.88 20.83 -6.16
CA ALA A 18 -19.85 20.00 -5.54
C ALA A 18 -20.52 19.22 -4.41
N PRO A 19 -20.33 17.90 -4.32
CA PRO A 19 -20.91 17.13 -3.24
C PRO A 19 -20.46 17.73 -1.92
N ASP A 20 -21.43 17.94 -1.03
CA ASP A 20 -21.18 18.47 0.32
C ASP A 20 -20.25 17.50 1.06
N LEU A 21 -18.97 17.83 1.12
CA LEU A 21 -17.91 17.03 1.76
C LEU A 21 -18.04 17.01 3.29
N ARG A 22 -19.13 17.56 3.82
CA ARG A 22 -19.48 17.50 5.23
C ARG A 22 -20.30 16.25 5.57
N ALA A 23 -19.93 15.08 5.11
CA ALA A 23 -20.33 13.89 5.80
C ALA A 23 -19.71 13.98 7.20
N VAL A 24 -20.54 14.31 8.18
CA VAL A 24 -20.17 14.40 9.59
C VAL A 24 -19.80 12.97 10.01
N ASP A 25 -18.56 12.62 9.78
CA ASP A 25 -17.94 11.46 10.39
C ASP A 25 -18.09 11.62 11.91
N LYS A 26 -18.61 10.60 12.57
CA LYS A 26 -18.62 10.55 14.04
C LYS A 26 -17.23 10.98 14.55
N PRO A 27 -17.17 11.79 15.62
CA PRO A 27 -15.88 12.25 16.12
C PRO A 27 -14.96 11.05 16.30
N PHE A 28 -13.81 11.14 15.65
CA PHE A 28 -12.83 10.07 15.67
C PHE A 28 -12.26 9.98 17.08
N THR A 29 -12.69 8.97 17.80
CA THR A 29 -11.97 8.56 18.99
C THR A 29 -10.65 7.97 18.51
N ARG A 30 -9.59 8.69 18.81
CA ARG A 30 -8.22 8.27 18.51
C ARG A 30 -8.02 6.82 18.89
N PRO A 31 -7.60 5.91 17.99
CA PRO A 31 -7.05 4.65 18.42
C PRO A 31 -5.84 4.97 19.29
N GLN A 32 -5.87 4.54 20.54
CA GLN A 32 -4.67 4.61 21.37
C GLN A 32 -3.59 3.84 20.61
N PRO A 33 -2.43 4.44 20.36
CA PRO A 33 -1.35 3.71 19.72
C PRO A 33 -1.10 2.45 20.53
N ARG A 34 -1.33 1.29 19.96
CA ARG A 34 -1.28 0.00 20.67
C ARG A 34 0.06 -0.28 21.37
N HIS A 35 1.05 0.58 21.16
CA HIS A 35 2.42 0.39 21.66
C HIS A 35 3.10 1.62 22.23
N THR A 36 2.38 2.63 22.69
CA THR A 36 3.05 3.78 23.34
C THR A 36 3.61 3.46 24.73
N LYS A 37 3.37 2.25 25.30
CA LYS A 37 3.89 1.84 26.61
C LYS A 37 4.09 3.02 27.56
N GLY A 38 3.03 3.77 27.85
CA GLY A 38 3.05 4.89 28.77
C GLY A 38 3.82 6.15 28.31
N ARG A 39 4.21 6.27 27.05
CA ARG A 39 4.81 7.51 26.55
C ARG A 39 3.72 8.55 26.32
N PRO A 40 3.89 9.77 26.88
CA PRO A 40 2.92 10.83 26.63
C PRO A 40 2.84 11.14 25.13
N VAL A 41 1.63 11.29 24.66
CA VAL A 41 1.37 11.74 23.29
C VAL A 41 1.82 13.17 23.18
N PRO A 42 2.63 13.54 22.18
CA PRO A 42 3.05 14.92 21.99
C PRO A 42 1.85 15.86 21.90
N THR A 43 1.90 16.98 22.61
CA THR A 43 0.84 17.99 22.68
C THR A 43 0.33 18.47 21.30
N PRO A 44 1.16 18.60 20.25
CA PRO A 44 0.71 18.93 18.89
C PRO A 44 -0.35 17.99 18.31
N TRP A 45 -0.44 16.78 18.82
CA TRP A 45 -1.48 15.83 18.45
C TRP A 45 -2.89 16.30 18.80
N LEU A 46 -3.04 16.97 19.92
CA LEU A 46 -4.32 17.44 20.43
C LEU A 46 -4.88 18.64 19.63
N GLY A 47 -4.02 19.37 18.94
CA GLY A 47 -4.39 20.53 18.10
C GLY A 47 -4.78 20.14 16.67
N PHE A 48 -4.51 18.90 16.24
CA PHE A 48 -5.00 18.39 14.97
C PHE A 48 -6.40 17.84 15.19
N GLY A 49 -7.39 18.66 15.00
CA GLY A 49 -8.77 18.23 14.89
C GLY A 49 -8.84 17.14 13.81
N HIS A 50 -9.38 15.99 14.16
CA HIS A 50 -9.60 14.91 13.19
C HIS A 50 -10.58 15.30 12.12
N ASP A 51 -11.34 16.36 12.36
CA ASP A 51 -12.34 16.93 11.49
C ASP A 51 -11.70 17.86 10.44
N ASP A 52 -10.42 18.22 10.63
CA ASP A 52 -9.71 19.17 9.77
C ASP A 52 -8.94 18.48 8.63
N HIS A 53 -9.56 17.45 8.10
CA HIS A 53 -8.99 16.69 7.00
C HIS A 53 -8.85 17.47 5.70
N ALA A 54 -9.70 18.48 5.52
CA ALA A 54 -9.56 19.43 4.44
C ALA A 54 -8.24 20.21 4.56
N SER A 55 -7.76 20.45 5.77
CA SER A 55 -6.47 21.11 6.02
C SER A 55 -5.28 20.22 5.76
N ILE A 56 -5.40 18.89 5.92
CA ILE A 56 -4.32 17.95 5.56
C ILE A 56 -4.08 17.96 4.05
N ALA A 57 -5.13 17.98 3.25
CA ALA A 57 -5.06 18.16 1.81
C ALA A 57 -4.80 19.63 1.41
N GLY A 58 -5.01 20.57 2.31
CA GLY A 58 -4.81 22.00 2.06
C GLY A 58 -3.34 22.43 2.07
N ALA A 59 -3.08 23.59 1.48
CA ALA A 59 -1.74 24.18 1.36
C ALA A 59 -1.01 24.38 2.71
N THR A 60 -1.74 24.44 3.82
CA THR A 60 -1.18 24.68 5.17
C THR A 60 -0.24 23.58 5.63
N TYR A 61 -0.45 22.33 5.17
CA TYR A 61 0.40 21.19 5.52
C TYR A 61 1.32 20.75 4.39
N LEU A 62 1.18 21.32 3.21
CA LEU A 62 2.05 21.05 2.08
C LEU A 62 3.29 21.93 2.19
N LYS A 63 4.27 21.48 2.95
CA LYS A 63 5.55 22.17 3.04
C LYS A 63 6.20 22.32 1.67
N SER A 64 6.92 23.42 1.45
CA SER A 64 7.75 23.56 0.26
C SER A 64 8.88 22.54 0.26
N ALA A 65 9.42 22.22 -0.92
CA ALA A 65 10.58 21.35 -1.06
C ALA A 65 11.75 21.84 -0.20
N ASP A 66 12.05 23.13 -0.21
CA ASP A 66 13.13 23.73 0.56
C ASP A 66 12.91 23.57 2.07
N ALA A 67 11.67 23.79 2.55
CA ALA A 67 11.32 23.62 3.94
C ALA A 67 11.50 22.16 4.40
N ILE A 68 11.17 21.18 3.55
CA ILE A 68 11.36 19.76 3.86
C ILE A 68 12.83 19.38 3.86
N LEU A 69 13.60 19.84 2.88
CA LEU A 69 15.04 19.59 2.81
C LEU A 69 15.81 20.23 3.96
N ALA A 70 15.32 21.36 4.48
CA ALA A 70 15.87 22.02 5.66
C ALA A 70 15.48 21.37 6.99
N MET A 71 14.54 20.41 7.01
CA MET A 71 14.13 19.71 8.24
C MET A 71 15.29 18.88 8.80
N PRO A 72 15.57 18.95 10.11
CA PRO A 72 16.62 18.14 10.71
C PRO A 72 16.25 16.65 10.59
N SER A 73 17.07 15.91 9.86
CA SER A 73 16.90 14.46 9.73
C SER A 73 17.65 13.72 10.84
N LYS A 74 17.18 12.51 11.19
CA LYS A 74 17.93 11.59 12.01
C LYS A 74 19.20 11.18 11.26
N LYS A 75 20.33 11.00 11.98
CA LYS A 75 21.60 10.56 11.38
C LYS A 75 21.41 9.52 10.28
N GLY A 76 21.86 9.81 9.08
CA GLY A 76 21.87 8.92 7.94
C GLY A 76 20.91 9.29 6.79
N GLY A 77 19.96 10.23 7.00
CA GLY A 77 19.02 10.64 5.95
C GLY A 77 19.50 11.81 5.06
N GLY A 78 20.63 12.42 5.41
CA GLY A 78 21.16 13.61 4.74
C GLY A 78 22.11 13.33 3.56
N GLY A 79 22.09 12.14 2.98
CA GLY A 79 22.80 11.91 1.72
C GLY A 79 22.16 12.76 0.63
N LYS A 80 23.00 13.35 -0.25
CA LYS A 80 22.55 14.01 -1.47
C LYS A 80 21.47 13.16 -2.11
N LEU A 81 20.24 13.67 -2.18
CA LEU A 81 19.15 13.02 -2.89
C LEU A 81 19.53 13.05 -4.38
N SER A 82 20.19 12.01 -4.84
CA SER A 82 20.46 11.83 -6.25
C SER A 82 19.26 11.17 -6.91
N TYR A 83 18.91 11.61 -8.11
CA TYR A 83 17.96 10.86 -8.91
C TYR A 83 18.51 9.47 -9.16
N PRO A 84 17.72 8.45 -8.92
CA PRO A 84 18.14 7.11 -9.25
C PRO A 84 18.29 6.97 -10.76
N LYS A 85 19.37 6.41 -11.18
CA LYS A 85 19.43 5.79 -12.49
C LYS A 85 18.62 4.52 -12.38
N SER A 86 17.50 4.44 -13.04
CA SER A 86 16.65 3.26 -13.02
C SER A 86 16.07 3.01 -14.40
N THR A 87 16.11 1.77 -14.84
CA THR A 87 15.39 1.30 -16.02
C THR A 87 13.95 0.92 -15.65
N GLY A 88 13.67 0.74 -14.38
CA GLY A 88 12.36 0.45 -13.84
C GLY A 88 11.67 1.66 -13.21
N LEU A 89 10.55 1.38 -12.55
CA LEU A 89 9.77 2.38 -11.84
C LEU A 89 10.58 2.98 -10.67
N ARG A 90 10.42 4.27 -10.45
CA ARG A 90 10.96 4.97 -9.29
C ARG A 90 9.88 5.00 -8.23
N ILE A 91 10.09 4.25 -7.16
CA ILE A 91 9.10 3.98 -6.13
C ILE A 91 9.49 4.66 -4.83
N VAL A 92 8.59 5.44 -4.27
CA VAL A 92 8.63 5.82 -2.86
C VAL A 92 7.60 5.01 -2.10
N GLY A 93 7.93 4.62 -0.87
CA GLY A 93 7.03 3.79 -0.07
C GLY A 93 7.08 4.09 1.41
N THR A 94 5.94 4.12 2.02
CA THR A 94 5.82 4.18 3.48
C THR A 94 5.02 2.99 3.99
N GLY A 95 5.11 2.69 5.26
CA GLY A 95 4.33 1.60 5.81
C GLY A 95 4.89 1.06 7.12
N HIS A 96 4.50 -0.15 7.42
CA HIS A 96 4.82 -0.86 8.64
C HIS A 96 5.61 -2.15 8.37
N SER A 97 5.81 -2.96 9.40
CA SER A 97 6.63 -4.17 9.32
C SER A 97 6.13 -5.20 8.30
N TRP A 98 4.84 -5.21 7.98
CA TRP A 98 4.27 -6.16 7.01
C TRP A 98 4.62 -5.84 5.56
N MET A 99 4.87 -4.58 5.22
CA MET A 99 5.34 -4.22 3.88
C MET A 99 6.86 -4.32 3.71
N ARG A 100 7.59 -4.39 4.82
CA ARG A 100 9.05 -4.49 4.76
C ARG A 100 9.56 -5.69 3.97
N PRO A 101 8.92 -6.88 4.03
CA PRO A 101 9.30 -8.01 3.21
C PRO A 101 9.28 -7.70 1.71
N ALA A 102 8.19 -7.14 1.18
CA ALA A 102 8.11 -6.78 -0.23
C ALA A 102 9.15 -5.74 -0.64
N TYR A 103 9.41 -4.73 0.19
CA TYR A 103 10.44 -3.72 -0.12
C TYR A 103 11.86 -4.30 -0.16
N ARG A 104 12.11 -5.44 0.48
CA ARG A 104 13.39 -6.15 0.41
C ARG A 104 13.49 -7.07 -0.80
N THR A 105 12.39 -7.69 -1.19
CA THR A 105 12.38 -8.72 -2.24
C THR A 105 12.08 -8.16 -3.62
N LEU A 106 11.31 -7.07 -3.72
CA LEU A 106 11.01 -6.42 -5.00
C LEU A 106 12.26 -6.06 -5.83
N PRO A 107 13.33 -5.47 -5.27
CA PRO A 107 14.53 -5.19 -6.05
C PRO A 107 15.20 -6.47 -6.60
N LEU A 108 15.20 -7.56 -5.83
CA LEU A 108 15.77 -8.84 -6.26
C LEU A 108 14.94 -9.46 -7.40
N ILE A 109 13.62 -9.35 -7.31
CA ILE A 109 12.69 -9.84 -8.35
C ILE A 109 12.85 -9.01 -9.63
N ALA A 110 12.91 -7.70 -9.50
CA ALA A 110 13.10 -6.80 -10.63
C ALA A 110 14.45 -7.06 -11.33
N GLU A 111 15.53 -7.23 -10.57
CA GLU A 111 16.86 -7.60 -11.12
C GLU A 111 16.80 -8.90 -11.91
N ALA A 112 16.13 -9.95 -11.37
CA ALA A 112 15.93 -11.21 -12.07
C ALA A 112 15.08 -11.06 -13.36
N ALA A 113 14.24 -10.02 -13.41
CA ALA A 113 13.49 -9.63 -14.61
C ALA A 113 14.28 -8.72 -15.57
N GLY A 114 15.54 -8.41 -15.27
CA GLY A 114 16.38 -7.51 -16.06
C GLY A 114 16.07 -6.01 -15.86
N ILE A 115 15.48 -5.66 -14.72
CA ILE A 115 15.06 -4.30 -14.39
C ILE A 115 15.88 -3.77 -13.21
N GLU A 116 16.52 -2.62 -13.38
CA GLU A 116 17.15 -1.91 -12.28
C GLU A 116 16.07 -1.16 -11.49
N GLN A 117 15.73 -1.67 -10.30
CA GLN A 117 14.68 -1.13 -9.44
C GLN A 117 15.22 -0.09 -8.47
N HIS A 118 14.69 1.10 -8.54
CA HIS A 118 14.92 2.11 -7.52
C HIS A 118 13.74 2.21 -6.55
N LEU A 119 14.05 2.07 -5.27
CA LEU A 119 13.06 2.13 -4.20
C LEU A 119 13.59 2.96 -3.03
N ARG A 120 12.80 3.95 -2.61
CA ARG A 120 13.01 4.68 -1.37
C ARG A 120 11.85 4.40 -0.41
N SER A 121 12.12 3.80 0.73
CA SER A 121 11.06 3.46 1.67
C SER A 121 11.36 3.94 3.08
N ASN A 122 10.30 4.29 3.79
CA ASN A 122 10.31 4.57 5.23
C ASN A 122 9.27 3.69 5.91
N THR A 123 9.74 2.63 6.56
CA THR A 123 8.88 1.69 7.29
C THR A 123 9.23 1.73 8.76
N ARG A 124 8.19 1.84 9.60
CA ARG A 124 8.34 1.74 11.06
C ARG A 124 7.45 0.62 11.59
N GLY A 125 7.94 -0.05 12.61
CA GLY A 125 7.16 -1.04 13.35
C GLY A 125 6.13 -0.35 14.24
N GLY A 126 4.92 -0.93 14.30
CA GLY A 126 3.91 -0.64 15.32
C GLY A 126 3.19 0.68 15.15
N GLU A 127 3.77 1.75 15.62
CA GLU A 127 3.05 2.99 15.91
C GLU A 127 2.87 3.95 14.74
N ALA A 128 3.60 3.80 13.66
CA ALA A 128 3.68 4.79 12.59
C ALA A 128 3.51 4.19 11.18
N GLY A 129 2.70 3.16 11.08
CA GLY A 129 2.54 2.42 9.84
C GLY A 129 1.40 2.90 8.94
N GLY A 130 0.39 3.56 9.49
CA GLY A 130 -0.71 4.13 8.72
C GLY A 130 -0.29 5.39 7.97
N ALA A 131 -1.00 5.70 6.90
CA ALA A 131 -0.70 6.86 6.07
C ALA A 131 -0.62 8.17 6.88
N ARG A 132 -1.55 8.36 7.83
CA ARG A 132 -1.55 9.52 8.72
C ARG A 132 -0.32 9.57 9.62
N MET A 133 -0.02 8.47 10.29
CA MET A 133 1.07 8.41 11.26
C MET A 133 2.41 8.69 10.58
N MET A 134 2.63 8.17 9.38
CA MET A 134 3.82 8.44 8.60
C MET A 134 3.88 9.88 8.11
N TRP A 135 2.73 10.45 7.70
CA TRP A 135 2.63 11.85 7.33
C TRP A 135 3.03 12.76 8.48
N GLU A 136 2.44 12.57 9.64
CA GLU A 136 2.74 13.35 10.85
C GLU A 136 4.21 13.19 11.26
N TYR A 137 4.73 11.97 11.19
CA TYR A 137 6.13 11.71 11.51
C TYR A 137 7.09 12.44 10.58
N GLU A 138 6.88 12.37 9.28
CA GLU A 138 7.74 13.03 8.30
C GLU A 138 7.59 14.56 8.33
N ASN A 139 6.43 15.06 8.74
CA ASN A 139 6.22 16.49 8.98
C ASN A 139 6.79 17.00 10.31
N GLY A 140 7.31 16.13 11.17
CA GLY A 140 7.85 16.51 12.46
C GLY A 140 6.82 16.70 13.57
N ILE A 141 5.57 16.29 13.35
CA ILE A 141 4.50 16.35 14.34
C ILE A 141 4.66 15.21 15.34
N LEU A 142 4.95 14.01 14.82
CA LEU A 142 5.28 12.84 15.62
C LEU A 142 6.77 12.51 15.46
N SER A 143 7.52 12.62 16.52
CA SER A 143 8.88 12.14 16.48
C SER A 143 9.21 11.33 17.73
N SER A 144 9.87 10.21 17.57
CA SER A 144 10.31 9.39 18.69
C SER A 144 11.41 10.07 19.54
N LYS A 145 12.02 11.15 19.06
CA LYS A 145 13.13 11.88 19.74
C LYS A 145 13.14 13.36 19.40
N GLY A 146 12.01 13.99 19.15
CA GLY A 146 11.92 15.42 18.86
C GLY A 146 12.40 15.83 17.46
N LYS A 147 12.78 14.89 16.59
CA LYS A 147 13.28 15.20 15.25
C LYS A 147 12.49 14.47 14.17
N PRO A 148 11.98 15.19 13.16
CA PRO A 148 11.35 14.57 11.99
C PRO A 148 12.34 13.72 11.22
N ASN A 149 11.82 12.80 10.42
CA ASN A 149 12.63 12.03 9.48
C ASN A 149 11.92 11.97 8.12
N PRO A 150 11.98 13.03 7.31
CA PRO A 150 11.22 13.20 6.09
C PRO A 150 11.80 12.41 4.90
N VAL A 151 12.02 11.12 5.07
CA VAL A 151 12.67 10.26 4.05
C VAL A 151 11.89 10.23 2.74
N CYS A 152 10.59 9.97 2.81
CA CYS A 152 9.75 9.89 1.62
C CYS A 152 9.38 11.29 1.10
N MET A 153 9.04 12.21 2.01
CA MET A 153 8.71 13.59 1.60
C MET A 153 9.89 14.27 0.91
N ALA A 154 11.10 14.13 1.46
CA ALA A 154 12.29 14.68 0.83
C ALA A 154 12.58 14.03 -0.54
N ALA A 155 12.38 12.74 -0.68
CA ALA A 155 12.51 12.07 -1.97
C ALA A 155 11.48 12.62 -2.97
N ILE A 156 10.21 12.68 -2.59
CA ILE A 156 9.10 13.16 -3.44
C ILE A 156 9.38 14.56 -3.98
N THR A 157 9.92 15.47 -3.16
CA THR A 157 10.21 16.86 -3.59
C THR A 157 11.25 16.97 -4.69
N THR A 158 12.05 15.93 -4.93
CA THR A 158 13.01 15.92 -6.03
C THR A 158 12.33 15.76 -7.39
N GLY A 159 11.04 15.35 -7.43
CA GLY A 159 10.31 15.02 -8.65
C GLY A 159 10.77 13.70 -9.28
N LYS A 160 10.18 13.34 -10.43
CA LYS A 160 10.55 12.14 -11.21
C LYS A 160 10.32 10.81 -10.48
N TRP A 161 9.32 10.73 -9.63
CA TRP A 161 8.85 9.50 -9.03
C TRP A 161 7.57 9.03 -9.74
N ASP A 162 7.49 7.72 -9.95
CA ASP A 162 6.40 7.13 -10.74
C ASP A 162 5.30 6.55 -9.83
N VAL A 163 5.70 6.08 -8.64
CA VAL A 163 4.81 5.32 -7.76
C VAL A 163 5.01 5.70 -6.30
N MET A 164 3.87 5.84 -5.58
CA MET A 164 3.83 5.84 -4.12
C MET A 164 3.10 4.60 -3.62
N THR A 165 3.68 3.90 -2.63
CA THR A 165 3.06 2.75 -1.98
C THR A 165 2.86 3.01 -0.49
N TRP A 166 1.74 2.53 0.07
CA TRP A 166 1.40 2.72 1.49
C TRP A 166 1.07 1.43 2.20
N GLY A 167 1.50 1.31 3.45
CA GLY A 167 0.93 0.36 4.41
C GLY A 167 -0.42 0.83 4.91
N GLY A 168 -1.44 -0.02 4.77
CA GLY A 168 -2.78 0.26 5.25
C GLY A 168 -3.01 -0.27 6.66
N TYR A 169 -3.79 0.47 7.47
CA TYR A 169 -4.38 0.00 8.72
C TYR A 169 -5.89 -0.02 8.62
N THR A 170 -6.53 -0.84 9.44
CA THR A 170 -8.01 -0.98 9.47
C THR A 170 -8.73 0.28 9.93
N ASP A 171 -8.05 1.16 10.64
CA ASP A 171 -8.54 2.44 11.14
C ASP A 171 -8.10 3.64 10.28
N ASP A 172 -7.42 3.38 9.16
CA ASP A 172 -7.08 4.42 8.20
C ASP A 172 -8.35 5.04 7.58
N ARG A 173 -8.24 6.34 7.26
CA ARG A 173 -9.29 7.11 6.59
C ARG A 173 -8.78 7.67 5.28
N VAL A 174 -9.68 7.86 4.33
CA VAL A 174 -9.40 8.42 3.00
C VAL A 174 -8.59 9.72 3.11
N ASN A 175 -8.95 10.60 4.03
CA ASN A 175 -8.29 11.89 4.19
C ASN A 175 -6.80 11.80 4.57
N TYR A 176 -6.36 10.71 5.21
CA TYR A 176 -4.94 10.52 5.50
C TYR A 176 -4.13 10.28 4.22
N TYR A 177 -4.75 9.63 3.25
CA TYR A 177 -4.15 9.38 1.95
C TYR A 177 -4.18 10.63 1.07
N ARG A 178 -5.22 11.47 1.20
CA ARG A 178 -5.30 12.74 0.47
C ARG A 178 -4.09 13.62 0.73
N GLY A 179 -3.65 13.75 1.97
CA GLY A 179 -2.44 14.52 2.31
C GLY A 179 -1.22 14.06 1.52
N TRP A 180 -1.00 12.75 1.44
CA TRP A 180 0.08 12.17 0.64
C TRP A 180 -0.13 12.39 -0.86
N ILE A 181 -1.33 12.13 -1.38
CA ILE A 181 -1.65 12.25 -2.80
C ILE A 181 -1.42 13.68 -3.28
N GLU A 182 -2.00 14.67 -2.59
CA GLU A 182 -1.86 16.07 -2.95
C GLU A 182 -0.39 16.52 -2.93
N PHE A 183 0.35 16.09 -1.90
CA PHE A 183 1.78 16.38 -1.82
C PHE A 183 2.56 15.71 -2.96
N CYS A 184 2.28 14.45 -3.24
CA CYS A 184 2.93 13.71 -4.33
C CYS A 184 2.64 14.34 -5.69
N LEU A 185 1.37 14.61 -6.01
CA LEU A 185 0.96 15.18 -7.29
C LEU A 185 1.49 16.59 -7.52
N LYS A 186 1.68 17.37 -6.45
CA LYS A 186 2.32 18.67 -6.55
C LYS A 186 3.74 18.60 -7.14
N HIS A 187 4.47 17.55 -6.85
CA HIS A 187 5.86 17.37 -7.30
C HIS A 187 6.02 16.37 -8.44
N ASN A 188 5.06 15.45 -8.58
CA ASN A 188 5.07 14.35 -9.54
C ASN A 188 3.65 14.15 -10.10
N PRO A 189 3.18 14.96 -11.05
CA PRO A 189 1.78 14.97 -11.53
C PRO A 189 1.30 13.63 -12.10
N GLU A 190 2.21 12.84 -12.66
CA GLU A 190 1.90 11.55 -13.27
C GLU A 190 2.01 10.36 -12.31
N MET A 191 2.26 10.60 -11.01
CA MET A 191 2.44 9.52 -10.04
C MET A 191 1.15 8.73 -9.85
N HIS A 192 1.31 7.40 -9.72
CA HIS A 192 0.28 6.45 -9.32
C HIS A 192 0.47 5.98 -7.88
N PHE A 193 -0.63 5.56 -7.27
CA PHE A 193 -0.71 5.28 -5.85
C PHE A 193 -1.20 3.87 -5.60
N TYR A 194 -0.51 3.14 -4.72
CA TYR A 194 -0.82 1.74 -4.45
C TYR A 194 -0.92 1.50 -2.93
N ARG A 195 -2.10 1.08 -2.49
CA ARG A 195 -2.35 0.77 -1.09
C ARG A 195 -2.22 -0.73 -0.85
N PHE A 196 -1.44 -1.07 0.15
CA PHE A 196 -1.32 -2.45 0.63
C PHE A 196 -2.65 -2.94 1.20
N ASN A 197 -3.19 -4.02 0.65
CA ASN A 197 -4.36 -4.71 1.17
C ASN A 197 -3.90 -5.84 2.09
N GLY A 198 -3.68 -5.53 3.37
CA GLY A 198 -3.13 -6.45 4.34
C GLY A 198 -4.02 -7.66 4.60
N TRP A 199 -3.41 -8.79 4.90
CA TRP A 199 -4.11 -10.02 5.29
C TRP A 199 -4.60 -9.96 6.75
N PRO A 200 -5.66 -10.73 7.12
CA PRO A 200 -6.02 -10.92 8.51
C PRO A 200 -4.89 -11.56 9.31
N GLN A 201 -4.67 -11.07 10.53
CA GLN A 201 -3.72 -11.70 11.46
C GLN A 201 -4.15 -13.15 11.75
N TRP A 202 -3.19 -14.01 12.12
CA TRP A 202 -3.43 -15.40 12.47
C TRP A 202 -4.61 -15.60 13.43
N ALA A 203 -4.55 -14.97 14.61
CA ALA A 203 -5.58 -15.12 15.62
C ALA A 203 -6.95 -14.61 15.16
N HIS A 204 -6.97 -13.49 14.43
CA HIS A 204 -8.22 -12.92 13.91
C HIS A 204 -8.78 -13.69 12.71
N GLY A 205 -7.91 -14.35 11.95
CA GLY A 205 -8.29 -15.13 10.77
C GLY A 205 -8.93 -16.45 11.12
N PHE A 206 -8.41 -17.14 12.14
CA PHE A 206 -8.83 -18.48 12.50
C PHE A 206 -9.57 -18.58 13.84
N GLY A 207 -9.56 -17.54 14.66
CA GLY A 207 -10.06 -17.52 16.05
C GLY A 207 -8.95 -17.85 17.06
N GLU A 208 -8.91 -17.11 18.17
CA GLU A 208 -7.84 -17.19 19.18
C GLU A 208 -7.74 -18.55 19.87
N ASN A 209 -8.84 -19.29 19.93
CA ASN A 209 -8.95 -20.57 20.64
C ASN A 209 -9.18 -21.75 19.72
N ASP A 210 -9.06 -21.60 18.41
CA ASP A 210 -9.32 -22.71 17.48
C ASP A 210 -8.08 -23.60 17.37
N ARG A 211 -8.09 -24.74 18.07
CA ARG A 211 -7.05 -25.77 18.00
C ARG A 211 -6.97 -26.43 16.62
N ALA A 212 -8.01 -26.27 15.81
CA ALA A 212 -8.07 -26.77 14.44
C ALA A 212 -8.49 -25.62 13.51
N PRO A 213 -7.55 -24.79 13.02
CA PRO A 213 -7.86 -23.67 12.15
C PRO A 213 -8.56 -24.14 10.87
N LYS A 214 -9.72 -23.51 10.57
CA LYS A 214 -10.53 -23.84 9.38
C LYS A 214 -10.39 -22.77 8.33
N ILE A 215 -10.11 -23.16 7.11
CA ILE A 215 -9.93 -22.21 5.98
C ILE A 215 -11.20 -21.36 5.73
N GLU A 216 -12.39 -21.89 6.03
CA GLU A 216 -13.66 -21.19 5.88
C GLU A 216 -13.73 -19.94 6.76
N ASN A 217 -13.19 -19.99 7.99
CA ASN A 217 -13.13 -18.84 8.88
C ASN A 217 -12.22 -17.75 8.29
N TYR A 218 -11.08 -18.19 7.75
CA TYR A 218 -10.16 -17.24 7.10
C TYR A 218 -10.76 -16.61 5.84
N ARG A 219 -11.45 -17.39 5.00
CA ARG A 219 -12.18 -16.88 3.83
C ARG A 219 -13.15 -15.76 4.20
N LYS A 220 -13.95 -15.96 5.24
CA LYS A 220 -14.88 -14.93 5.73
C LYS A 220 -14.16 -13.65 6.14
N LYS A 221 -13.04 -13.75 6.85
CA LYS A 221 -12.25 -12.59 7.27
C LYS A 221 -11.55 -11.91 6.10
N ALA A 222 -10.99 -12.67 5.18
CA ALA A 222 -10.37 -12.15 3.97
C ALA A 222 -11.39 -11.41 3.09
N ALA A 223 -12.61 -11.97 2.95
CA ALA A 223 -13.71 -11.31 2.23
C ALA A 223 -14.13 -9.99 2.89
N ALA A 224 -14.26 -9.95 4.22
CA ALA A 224 -14.56 -8.71 4.94
C ALA A 224 -13.46 -7.65 4.79
N THR A 225 -12.20 -8.08 4.77
CA THR A 225 -11.05 -7.19 4.51
C THR A 225 -11.12 -6.64 3.08
N HIS A 226 -11.44 -7.47 2.11
CA HIS A 226 -11.62 -7.07 0.73
C HIS A 226 -12.77 -6.05 0.59
N GLU A 227 -13.94 -6.32 1.16
CA GLU A 227 -15.09 -5.41 1.14
C GLU A 227 -14.76 -4.04 1.72
N HIS A 228 -14.05 -4.00 2.84
CA HIS A 228 -13.55 -2.74 3.41
C HIS A 228 -12.65 -2.00 2.42
N SER A 229 -11.73 -2.71 1.77
CA SER A 229 -10.83 -2.13 0.77
C SER A 229 -11.56 -1.60 -0.46
N VAL A 230 -12.61 -2.28 -0.92
CA VAL A 230 -13.46 -1.81 -2.03
C VAL A 230 -14.11 -0.47 -1.70
N LYS A 231 -14.71 -0.34 -0.52
CA LYS A 231 -15.34 0.91 -0.06
C LYS A 231 -14.33 2.05 0.03
N PHE A 232 -13.19 1.76 0.64
CA PHE A 232 -12.11 2.72 0.78
C PHE A 232 -11.54 3.19 -0.57
N TYR A 233 -11.32 2.24 -1.48
CA TYR A 233 -10.86 2.54 -2.84
C TYR A 233 -11.87 3.40 -3.60
N ALA A 234 -13.15 3.07 -3.54
CA ALA A 234 -14.18 3.80 -4.25
C ALA A 234 -14.26 5.29 -3.87
N GLU A 235 -13.97 5.62 -2.61
CA GLU A 235 -13.89 7.01 -2.16
C GLU A 235 -12.65 7.73 -2.71
N LEU A 236 -11.50 7.07 -2.74
CA LEU A 236 -10.28 7.63 -3.33
C LEU A 236 -10.37 7.76 -4.84
N GLU A 237 -10.97 6.79 -5.52
CA GLU A 237 -11.13 6.81 -6.97
C GLU A 237 -12.01 7.98 -7.44
N LYS A 238 -13.05 8.34 -6.68
CA LYS A 238 -13.85 9.54 -6.96
C LYS A 238 -13.03 10.83 -6.92
N LEU A 239 -12.03 10.88 -6.05
CA LEU A 239 -11.19 12.07 -5.87
C LEU A 239 -10.02 12.11 -6.86
N TYR A 240 -9.50 10.94 -7.23
CA TYR A 240 -8.30 10.79 -8.05
C TYR A 240 -8.50 9.68 -9.10
N PRO A 241 -9.38 9.89 -10.11
CA PRO A 241 -9.73 8.86 -11.07
C PRO A 241 -8.52 8.27 -11.79
N GLY A 242 -8.42 6.95 -11.83
CA GLY A 242 -7.37 6.20 -12.49
C GLY A 242 -5.98 6.29 -11.84
N LYS A 243 -5.85 6.97 -10.69
CA LYS A 243 -4.55 7.15 -10.02
C LYS A 243 -4.31 6.19 -8.85
N VAL A 244 -5.35 5.63 -8.25
CA VAL A 244 -5.25 4.83 -7.02
C VAL A 244 -5.52 3.36 -7.29
N HIS A 245 -4.71 2.49 -6.71
CA HIS A 245 -4.79 1.03 -6.92
C HIS A 245 -4.53 0.28 -5.62
N ILE A 246 -4.77 -1.03 -5.63
CA ILE A 246 -4.51 -1.93 -4.50
C ILE A 246 -3.38 -2.90 -4.83
N LEU A 247 -2.56 -3.20 -3.83
CA LEU A 247 -1.63 -4.33 -3.82
C LEU A 247 -2.36 -5.52 -3.18
N PRO A 248 -2.76 -6.55 -3.92
CA PRO A 248 -3.73 -7.58 -3.47
C PRO A 248 -3.08 -8.69 -2.62
N THR A 249 -2.37 -8.30 -1.57
CA THR A 249 -1.65 -9.24 -0.69
C THR A 249 -2.58 -10.09 0.17
N ASN A 250 -3.78 -9.60 0.48
CA ASN A 250 -4.83 -10.38 1.15
C ASN A 250 -5.27 -11.57 0.29
N GLU A 251 -5.51 -11.33 -0.98
CA GLU A 251 -5.93 -12.35 -1.96
C GLU A 251 -4.82 -13.38 -2.18
N ALA A 252 -3.58 -12.93 -2.28
CA ALA A 252 -2.44 -13.82 -2.42
C ALA A 252 -2.23 -14.70 -1.15
N MET A 253 -2.44 -14.13 0.04
CA MET A 253 -2.39 -14.89 1.28
C MET A 253 -3.51 -15.93 1.35
N LEU A 254 -4.74 -15.57 0.95
CA LEU A 254 -5.85 -16.51 0.90
C LEU A 254 -5.55 -17.68 -0.05
N GLY A 255 -5.09 -17.38 -1.28
CA GLY A 255 -4.70 -18.44 -2.24
C GLY A 255 -3.59 -19.36 -1.72
N THR A 256 -2.63 -18.80 -0.98
CA THR A 256 -1.57 -19.56 -0.32
C THR A 256 -2.13 -20.51 0.72
N LEU A 257 -3.04 -20.04 1.55
CA LEU A 257 -3.69 -20.85 2.59
C LEU A 257 -4.54 -21.96 1.98
N GLU A 258 -5.27 -21.67 0.92
CA GLU A 258 -6.08 -22.67 0.22
C GLU A 258 -5.22 -23.82 -0.29
N LEU A 259 -4.06 -23.52 -0.88
CA LEU A 259 -3.11 -24.56 -1.30
C LEU A 259 -2.49 -25.31 -0.12
N TYR A 260 -2.22 -24.62 0.99
CA TYR A 260 -1.71 -25.26 2.20
C TYR A 260 -2.70 -26.30 2.75
N PHE A 261 -3.97 -25.93 2.92
CA PHE A 261 -5.01 -26.83 3.41
C PHE A 261 -5.33 -28.00 2.46
N GLN A 262 -5.02 -27.83 1.17
CA GLN A 262 -5.09 -28.90 0.17
C GLN A 262 -3.85 -29.80 0.13
N GLY A 263 -2.81 -29.51 0.94
CA GLY A 263 -1.53 -30.21 0.87
C GLY A 263 -0.73 -29.95 -0.40
N LYS A 264 -1.02 -28.85 -1.10
CA LYS A 264 -0.41 -28.48 -2.40
C LYS A 264 0.61 -27.34 -2.31
N LEU A 265 1.00 -26.92 -1.11
CA LEU A 265 2.00 -25.87 -0.91
C LEU A 265 3.37 -26.50 -0.62
N PRO A 266 4.30 -26.56 -1.60
CA PRO A 266 5.54 -27.35 -1.48
C PRO A 266 6.45 -26.85 -0.36
N GLY A 267 6.86 -27.74 0.52
CA GLY A 267 7.88 -27.48 1.54
C GLY A 267 7.43 -26.60 2.72
N VAL A 268 6.23 -26.03 2.71
CA VAL A 268 5.66 -25.33 3.87
C VAL A 268 5.05 -26.33 4.83
N ARG A 269 5.54 -26.35 6.07
CA ARG A 269 5.24 -27.41 7.05
C ARG A 269 4.26 -26.98 8.14
N GLY A 270 4.10 -25.68 8.37
CA GLY A 270 3.25 -25.15 9.41
C GLY A 270 2.51 -23.90 8.98
N LEU A 271 1.47 -23.57 9.71
CA LEU A 271 0.74 -22.32 9.54
C LEU A 271 1.43 -21.18 10.28
N ASN A 272 1.76 -21.39 11.53
CA ASN A 272 2.38 -20.36 12.38
C ASN A 272 3.53 -20.97 13.19
N ARG A 273 4.74 -20.46 12.98
CA ARG A 273 5.94 -20.95 13.66
C ARG A 273 5.84 -20.86 15.19
N GLN A 274 5.22 -19.81 15.70
CA GLN A 274 5.13 -19.59 17.14
C GLN A 274 4.23 -20.62 17.83
N THR A 275 3.17 -21.06 17.15
CA THR A 275 2.24 -22.07 17.69
C THR A 275 2.64 -23.49 17.31
N ASP A 276 3.10 -23.70 16.09
CA ASP A 276 3.35 -25.04 15.54
C ASP A 276 4.78 -25.52 15.81
N GLY A 277 5.70 -24.62 16.15
CA GLY A 277 7.10 -24.94 16.40
C GLY A 277 7.89 -25.33 15.14
N VAL A 278 7.30 -25.25 13.94
CA VAL A 278 7.91 -25.71 12.68
C VAL A 278 8.19 -24.57 11.70
N SER A 279 9.14 -24.79 10.81
CA SER A 279 9.53 -23.88 9.73
C SER A 279 9.94 -24.69 8.50
N PRO A 280 9.67 -24.21 7.27
CA PRO A 280 8.94 -23.00 6.90
C PRO A 280 7.46 -23.04 7.30
N SER A 281 6.92 -21.89 7.65
CA SER A 281 5.51 -21.67 8.02
C SER A 281 4.98 -20.43 7.34
N ILE A 282 3.67 -20.30 7.22
CA ILE A 282 3.05 -19.13 6.58
C ILE A 282 3.27 -17.87 7.41
N TRP A 283 3.08 -17.95 8.72
CA TRP A 283 3.40 -16.86 9.65
C TRP A 283 4.57 -17.21 10.57
N SER A 284 5.35 -16.20 10.94
CA SER A 284 6.37 -16.31 11.97
C SER A 284 5.81 -16.13 13.38
N ASP A 285 4.75 -15.33 13.50
CA ASP A 285 4.05 -14.96 14.72
C ASP A 285 2.59 -14.59 14.40
N GLY A 286 1.95 -13.76 15.23
CA GLY A 286 0.54 -13.40 15.08
C GLY A 286 0.18 -12.66 13.77
N GLY A 287 1.14 -12.11 13.03
CA GLY A 287 0.84 -11.33 11.82
C GLY A 287 1.96 -11.23 10.80
N HIS A 288 3.20 -11.44 11.21
CA HIS A 288 4.34 -11.34 10.29
C HIS A 288 4.53 -12.63 9.49
N LEU A 289 4.97 -12.45 8.26
CA LEU A 289 5.25 -13.54 7.34
C LEU A 289 6.33 -14.50 7.87
N GLY A 290 6.12 -15.77 7.60
CA GLY A 290 7.09 -16.81 7.85
C GLY A 290 8.24 -16.83 6.83
N ALA A 291 9.22 -17.69 7.08
CA ALA A 291 10.41 -17.79 6.25
C ALA A 291 10.05 -18.20 4.81
N GLY A 292 10.40 -17.37 3.85
CA GLY A 292 10.13 -17.55 2.43
C GLY A 292 8.89 -16.83 1.92
N MET A 293 7.92 -16.51 2.78
CA MET A 293 6.69 -15.81 2.39
C MET A 293 6.94 -14.37 1.93
N ASP A 294 8.07 -13.77 2.28
CA ASP A 294 8.50 -12.46 1.79
C ASP A 294 8.68 -12.43 0.27
N LEU A 295 9.04 -13.56 -0.34
CA LEU A 295 9.14 -13.64 -1.80
C LEU A 295 7.76 -13.59 -2.48
N LEU A 296 6.76 -14.25 -1.90
CA LEU A 296 5.36 -14.13 -2.38
C LEU A 296 4.90 -12.67 -2.39
N GLU A 297 5.11 -11.95 -1.28
CA GLU A 297 4.71 -10.55 -1.18
C GLU A 297 5.44 -9.69 -2.22
N GLY A 298 6.74 -9.90 -2.42
CA GLY A 298 7.50 -9.24 -3.47
C GLY A 298 6.98 -9.51 -4.87
N TYR A 299 6.53 -10.74 -5.15
CA TYR A 299 5.89 -11.07 -6.43
C TYR A 299 4.56 -10.36 -6.63
N VAL A 300 3.75 -10.20 -5.58
CA VAL A 300 2.51 -9.41 -5.66
C VAL A 300 2.83 -7.96 -6.03
N PHE A 301 3.85 -7.36 -5.38
CA PHE A 301 4.29 -6.01 -5.72
C PHE A 301 4.78 -5.92 -7.15
N TYR A 302 5.66 -6.83 -7.57
CA TYR A 302 6.17 -6.88 -8.94
C TYR A 302 5.04 -6.99 -9.94
N ALA A 303 4.15 -7.96 -9.77
CA ALA A 303 3.06 -8.22 -10.70
C ALA A 303 2.11 -7.02 -10.83
N THR A 304 1.79 -6.36 -9.71
CA THR A 304 0.89 -5.20 -9.72
C THR A 304 1.57 -3.97 -10.34
N LEU A 305 2.80 -3.66 -9.92
CA LEU A 305 3.48 -2.44 -10.31
C LEU A 305 3.97 -2.49 -11.76
N TYR A 306 4.52 -3.63 -12.18
CA TYR A 306 5.02 -3.84 -13.55
C TYR A 306 3.98 -4.42 -14.51
N LYS A 307 2.78 -4.78 -13.99
CA LYS A 307 1.68 -5.37 -14.79
C LYS A 307 2.16 -6.59 -15.58
N ARG A 308 3.00 -7.41 -14.96
CA ARG A 308 3.65 -8.53 -15.63
C ARG A 308 3.69 -9.73 -14.71
N SER A 309 3.32 -10.89 -15.26
CA SER A 309 3.39 -12.14 -14.53
C SER A 309 4.81 -12.45 -14.08
N PRO A 310 5.03 -12.77 -12.80
CA PRO A 310 6.33 -13.26 -12.34
C PRO A 310 6.76 -14.56 -13.01
N GLU A 311 5.83 -15.34 -13.57
CA GLU A 311 6.14 -16.58 -14.32
C GLU A 311 6.95 -16.33 -15.59
N LEU A 312 6.97 -15.08 -16.09
CA LEU A 312 7.78 -14.64 -17.25
C LEU A 312 9.22 -14.27 -16.89
N ILE A 313 9.57 -14.28 -15.60
CA ILE A 313 10.94 -13.94 -15.16
C ILE A 313 11.88 -15.07 -15.55
N LYS A 314 12.92 -14.75 -16.33
CA LYS A 314 13.91 -15.71 -16.79
C LYS A 314 15.09 -15.87 -15.83
N GLY A 315 15.35 -14.87 -15.01
CA GLY A 315 16.41 -14.88 -14.02
C GLY A 315 16.08 -15.77 -12.83
N ASN A 316 17.10 -16.24 -12.12
CA ASN A 316 16.93 -17.10 -10.96
C ASN A 316 16.98 -16.27 -9.68
N ILE A 317 15.95 -16.34 -8.87
CA ILE A 317 15.88 -15.70 -7.55
C ILE A 317 16.27 -16.74 -6.51
N LYS A 318 17.49 -16.60 -5.99
CA LYS A 318 17.96 -17.48 -4.91
C LYS A 318 17.39 -17.04 -3.57
N HIS A 319 16.51 -17.84 -2.99
CA HIS A 319 15.98 -17.63 -1.65
C HIS A 319 16.15 -18.90 -0.80
N LYS A 320 16.82 -18.76 0.35
CA LYS A 320 17.23 -19.93 1.17
C LYS A 320 16.08 -20.79 1.70
N HIS A 321 14.87 -20.25 1.74
CA HIS A 321 13.69 -20.94 2.28
C HIS A 321 12.64 -21.26 1.22
N VAL A 322 12.91 -21.00 -0.05
CA VAL A 322 11.98 -21.22 -1.15
C VAL A 322 12.59 -22.18 -2.14
N SER A 323 11.97 -23.36 -2.28
CA SER A 323 12.36 -24.31 -3.30
C SER A 323 11.89 -23.85 -4.69
N PRO A 324 12.48 -24.35 -5.79
CA PRO A 324 11.99 -24.03 -7.14
C PRO A 324 10.51 -24.36 -7.36
N ALA A 325 10.01 -25.41 -6.70
CA ALA A 325 8.60 -25.78 -6.78
C ALA A 325 7.71 -24.78 -6.05
N LEU A 326 8.11 -24.32 -4.85
CA LEU A 326 7.39 -23.30 -4.10
C LEU A 326 7.43 -21.94 -4.81
N ASP A 327 8.58 -21.61 -5.41
CA ASP A 327 8.77 -20.38 -6.17
C ASP A 327 7.74 -20.26 -7.31
N LYS A 328 7.60 -21.30 -8.12
CA LYS A 328 6.58 -21.34 -9.19
C LYS A 328 5.15 -21.19 -8.67
N VAL A 329 4.86 -21.76 -7.50
CA VAL A 329 3.55 -21.60 -6.87
C VAL A 329 3.32 -20.14 -6.46
N PHE A 330 4.31 -19.49 -5.86
CA PHE A 330 4.21 -18.08 -5.48
C PHE A 330 4.05 -17.14 -6.68
N GLN A 331 4.80 -17.37 -7.75
CA GLN A 331 4.67 -16.60 -8.99
C GLN A 331 3.23 -16.64 -9.53
N ARG A 332 2.65 -17.86 -9.58
CA ARG A 332 1.27 -18.08 -10.04
C ARG A 332 0.24 -17.44 -9.11
N ILE A 333 0.35 -17.66 -7.80
CA ILE A 333 -0.58 -17.04 -6.81
C ILE A 333 -0.55 -15.52 -6.94
N ALA A 334 0.63 -14.92 -7.02
CA ALA A 334 0.77 -13.48 -7.15
C ALA A 334 0.08 -12.94 -8.40
N TRP A 335 0.30 -13.58 -9.55
CA TRP A 335 -0.35 -13.17 -10.79
C TRP A 335 -1.87 -13.31 -10.73
N GLN A 336 -2.37 -14.44 -10.25
CA GLN A 336 -3.81 -14.67 -10.08
C GLN A 336 -4.45 -13.66 -9.14
N ALA A 337 -3.78 -13.32 -8.02
CA ALA A 337 -4.29 -12.31 -7.11
C ALA A 337 -4.41 -10.93 -7.78
N VAL A 338 -3.48 -10.60 -8.67
CA VAL A 338 -3.46 -9.31 -9.37
C VAL A 338 -4.56 -9.25 -10.44
N VAL A 339 -4.62 -10.20 -11.36
CA VAL A 339 -5.55 -10.12 -12.50
C VAL A 339 -7.00 -10.42 -12.12
N ASN A 340 -7.24 -11.11 -11.00
CA ASN A 340 -8.58 -11.39 -10.49
C ASN A 340 -9.13 -10.31 -9.57
N ASN A 341 -8.33 -9.31 -9.19
CA ASN A 341 -8.79 -8.20 -8.37
C ASN A 341 -8.86 -6.91 -9.20
N PRO A 342 -10.06 -6.43 -9.56
CA PRO A 342 -10.22 -5.25 -10.42
C PRO A 342 -9.65 -3.97 -9.82
N LEU A 343 -9.44 -3.91 -8.49
CA LEU A 343 -8.89 -2.74 -7.81
C LEU A 343 -7.37 -2.58 -8.03
N THR A 344 -6.70 -3.57 -8.60
CA THR A 344 -5.31 -3.44 -9.03
C THR A 344 -5.18 -2.56 -10.28
N GLY A 345 -6.27 -2.43 -11.03
CA GLY A 345 -6.28 -1.80 -12.34
C GLY A 345 -5.55 -2.60 -13.42
N VAL A 346 -5.15 -3.84 -13.16
CA VAL A 346 -4.43 -4.69 -14.13
C VAL A 346 -5.39 -5.69 -14.76
N VAL A 347 -5.41 -5.73 -16.08
CA VAL A 347 -6.16 -6.72 -16.87
C VAL A 347 -5.20 -7.47 -17.79
N ASP A 348 -5.43 -8.76 -17.97
CA ASP A 348 -4.68 -9.65 -18.89
C ASP A 348 -5.70 -10.39 -19.76
N ASN A 349 -6.16 -9.72 -20.82
CA ASN A 349 -7.26 -10.20 -21.64
C ASN A 349 -6.87 -11.41 -22.52
N ASN A 350 -5.63 -11.44 -22.98
CA ASN A 350 -5.12 -12.49 -23.88
C ASN A 350 -4.41 -13.63 -23.13
N LYS A 351 -4.25 -13.49 -21.79
CA LYS A 351 -3.61 -14.47 -20.91
C LYS A 351 -2.15 -14.79 -21.26
N ASP A 352 -1.43 -13.82 -21.77
CA ASP A 352 0.00 -13.97 -22.06
C ASP A 352 0.92 -13.60 -20.88
N GLY A 353 0.32 -13.16 -19.78
CA GLY A 353 1.04 -12.73 -18.59
C GLY A 353 1.56 -11.29 -18.67
N ILE A 354 1.12 -10.52 -19.66
CA ILE A 354 1.42 -9.10 -19.79
C ILE A 354 0.12 -8.33 -19.65
N GLY A 355 0.00 -7.61 -18.56
CA GLY A 355 -1.21 -6.84 -18.25
C GLY A 355 -1.13 -5.40 -18.72
N GLU A 356 -2.32 -4.83 -18.91
CA GLU A 356 -2.53 -3.42 -19.20
C GLU A 356 -3.25 -2.76 -18.01
N LEU A 357 -3.19 -1.44 -17.90
CA LEU A 357 -4.11 -0.74 -16.99
C LEU A 357 -5.51 -0.79 -17.60
N ALA A 358 -6.49 -1.20 -16.78
CA ALA A 358 -7.88 -1.05 -17.15
C ALA A 358 -8.19 0.42 -17.46
N ALA A 359 -8.97 0.67 -18.51
CA ALA A 359 -9.44 2.02 -18.79
C ALA A 359 -10.22 2.56 -17.58
N ALA A 360 -9.97 3.81 -17.20
CA ALA A 360 -10.74 4.48 -16.18
C ALA A 360 -12.23 4.47 -16.59
N LYS A 361 -13.10 3.99 -15.70
CA LYS A 361 -14.55 3.93 -15.96
C LYS A 361 -15.20 5.25 -15.67
#